data_6f2cdb2e3bbfdb538919177ac6ca3c23
#
_entry.id   6f2cdb2e3bbfdb538919177ac6ca3c23
#
_cell.length_a   1.000
_cell.length_b   1.000
_cell.length_c   1.000
_cell.angle_alpha   90.00
_cell.angle_beta   90.00
_cell.angle_gamma   90.00
#
_symmetry.space_group_name_H-M   'P 1'
#
loop_
_entity.id
_entity.type
_entity.pdbx_description
1 polymer ?
#
loop_
_entity_poly.entity_id
_entity_poly.type
_entity_poly.pdbx_seq_one_letter_code
_entity_poly.pdbx_strand_id
1 'polypeptide(L)'
;SIAIPLTFLPDITPYYDPIKGIEPHRDTENYLRRWHDLDQHLLSNKLTTNKSKQLLGQQLALTDQLITENPFLAANKTGTLERIKNRLRQRTGLESARLGAAKLFSSEWLLLNPWPAERIFWQQEVLPLVATNYWRSIDETGRATERFWRIDLVWFQSVFALDILLRVLQLKRRFPALSWRDACLRRWMDLPLLLPFWRVARVIP
;
A
#
# COMPACT_ATOMS: atom_id res chain seq x y z
N SER A 1 5.64 26.79 7.87
CA SER A 1 4.79 25.59 7.78
C SER A 1 5.44 24.46 8.57
N ILE A 2 4.78 23.98 9.61
CA ILE A 2 5.26 22.93 10.54
C ILE A 2 5.28 21.55 9.88
N ALA A 3 4.63 21.38 8.73
CA ALA A 3 4.48 20.08 8.07
C ALA A 3 5.76 19.55 7.36
N ILE A 4 6.68 20.44 6.97
CA ILE A 4 7.87 20.05 6.20
C ILE A 4 8.88 19.22 7.00
N PRO A 5 9.22 19.55 8.26
CA PRO A 5 10.19 18.74 9.00
C PRO A 5 9.66 17.36 9.42
N LEU A 6 8.35 17.17 9.60
CA LEU A 6 7.76 15.87 9.97
C LEU A 6 7.82 14.84 8.83
N THR A 7 7.96 15.27 7.58
CA THR A 7 8.02 14.38 6.41
C THR A 7 9.37 13.67 6.26
N PHE A 8 10.39 14.08 6.98
CA PHE A 8 11.74 13.50 6.91
C PHE A 8 12.06 12.57 8.09
N LEU A 9 11.12 12.34 9.00
CA LEU A 9 11.31 11.41 10.11
C LEU A 9 10.79 10.02 9.72
N PRO A 10 11.66 9.02 9.48
CA PRO A 10 11.27 7.71 9.00
C PRO A 10 10.28 7.00 9.92
N ASP A 11 10.36 7.23 11.22
CA ASP A 11 9.48 6.61 12.22
C ASP A 11 8.04 7.17 12.20
N ILE A 12 7.85 8.39 11.72
CA ILE A 12 6.54 9.07 11.66
C ILE A 12 5.89 8.94 10.28
N THR A 13 6.68 8.72 9.24
CA THR A 13 6.21 8.59 7.86
C THR A 13 5.06 7.58 7.69
N PRO A 14 5.10 6.36 8.27
CA PRO A 14 4.04 5.38 8.13
C PRO A 14 2.68 5.85 8.67
N TYR A 15 2.68 6.72 9.68
CA TYR A 15 1.45 7.29 10.25
C TYR A 15 0.91 8.46 9.42
N TYR A 16 1.80 9.14 8.71
CA TYR A 16 1.44 10.33 7.95
C TYR A 16 1.11 10.04 6.48
N ASP A 17 1.65 8.98 5.92
CA ASP A 17 1.41 8.58 4.53
C ASP A 17 -0.06 8.29 4.22
N PRO A 18 -0.84 7.60 5.06
CA PRO A 18 -2.27 7.43 4.85
C PRO A 18 -3.05 8.74 4.81
N ILE A 19 -2.62 9.74 5.61
CA ILE A 19 -3.24 11.08 5.62
C ILE A 19 -2.98 11.80 4.30
N LYS A 20 -1.80 11.58 3.69
CA LYS A 20 -1.47 12.08 2.34
C LYS A 20 -2.08 11.25 1.22
N GLY A 21 -2.74 10.14 1.56
CA GLY A 21 -3.26 9.18 0.58
C GLY A 21 -2.17 8.44 -0.18
N ILE A 22 -1.05 8.17 0.49
CA ILE A 22 0.00 7.29 0.02
C ILE A 22 -0.28 5.92 0.62
N GLU A 23 -0.55 4.93 -0.22
CA GLU A 23 -0.85 3.57 0.21
C GLU A 23 0.04 2.59 -0.56
N PRO A 24 0.58 1.54 0.09
CA PRO A 24 1.26 0.47 -0.62
C PRO A 24 0.36 -0.13 -1.71
N HIS A 25 0.93 -0.52 -2.83
CA HIS A 25 0.18 -1.22 -3.86
C HIS A 25 -0.20 -2.62 -3.35
N ARG A 26 -1.45 -3.02 -3.49
CA ARG A 26 -2.00 -4.24 -2.90
C ARG A 26 -1.19 -5.50 -3.24
N ASP A 27 -0.79 -5.65 -4.50
CA ASP A 27 -0.09 -6.86 -4.95
C ASP A 27 1.34 -6.90 -4.41
N THR A 28 2.03 -5.76 -4.39
CA THR A 28 3.38 -5.66 -3.82
C THR A 28 3.37 -5.75 -2.30
N GLU A 29 2.35 -5.26 -1.63
CA GLU A 29 2.16 -5.44 -0.19
C GLU A 29 1.95 -6.92 0.15
N ASN A 30 1.10 -7.63 -0.62
CA ASN A 30 0.92 -9.06 -0.46
C ASN A 30 2.22 -9.84 -0.69
N TYR A 31 2.99 -9.47 -1.71
CA TYR A 31 4.31 -10.03 -1.99
C TYR A 31 5.26 -9.88 -0.80
N LEU A 32 5.37 -8.67 -0.24
CA LEU A 32 6.26 -8.37 0.89
C LEU A 32 5.84 -9.11 2.16
N ARG A 33 4.53 -9.19 2.43
CA ARG A 33 4.00 -9.95 3.58
C ARG A 33 4.30 -11.43 3.45
N ARG A 34 4.06 -12.04 2.30
CA ARG A 34 4.34 -13.46 2.06
C ARG A 34 5.84 -13.76 2.12
N TRP A 35 6.67 -12.84 1.63
CA TRP A 35 8.10 -12.97 1.77
C TRP A 35 8.53 -12.96 3.25
N HIS A 36 7.93 -12.10 4.06
CA HIS A 36 8.21 -12.05 5.49
C HIS A 36 7.81 -13.36 6.20
N ASP A 37 6.65 -13.92 5.88
CA ASP A 37 6.21 -15.21 6.41
C ASP A 37 7.18 -16.34 6.02
N LEU A 38 7.65 -16.34 4.76
CA LEU A 38 8.67 -17.27 4.28
C LEU A 38 10.00 -17.11 5.04
N ASP A 39 10.48 -15.88 5.18
CA ASP A 39 11.72 -15.56 5.86
C ASP A 39 11.72 -16.04 7.32
N GLN A 40 10.68 -15.71 8.07
CA GLN A 40 10.53 -16.18 9.45
C GLN A 40 10.48 -17.71 9.55
N HIS A 41 9.79 -18.34 8.61
CA HIS A 41 9.69 -19.81 8.62
C HIS A 41 11.03 -20.47 8.32
N LEU A 42 11.79 -20.00 7.32
CA LEU A 42 13.08 -20.59 6.92
C LEU A 42 14.21 -20.32 7.91
N LEU A 43 14.11 -19.26 8.72
CA LEU A 43 15.05 -19.03 9.82
C LEU A 43 14.85 -20.01 10.97
N SER A 44 13.63 -20.47 11.19
CA SER A 44 13.25 -21.31 12.32
C SER A 44 13.18 -22.79 11.98
N ASN A 45 13.06 -23.16 10.71
CA ASN A 45 12.75 -24.51 10.27
C ASN A 45 13.68 -24.99 9.14
N LYS A 46 13.76 -26.34 9.00
CA LYS A 46 14.53 -26.96 7.93
C LYS A 46 13.86 -26.77 6.56
N LEU A 47 14.64 -26.58 5.51
CA LEU A 47 14.20 -26.46 4.10
C LEU A 47 13.39 -27.67 3.60
N THR A 48 13.63 -28.85 4.16
CA THR A 48 13.02 -30.11 3.74
C THR A 48 11.55 -30.29 4.16
N THR A 49 11.04 -29.42 5.01
CA THR A 49 9.65 -29.48 5.49
C THR A 49 8.65 -29.21 4.36
N ASN A 50 7.53 -29.94 4.33
CA ASN A 50 6.47 -29.73 3.33
C ASN A 50 5.99 -28.27 3.32
N LYS A 51 5.89 -27.64 4.50
CA LYS A 51 5.52 -26.24 4.64
C LYS A 51 6.54 -25.31 4.01
N SER A 52 7.85 -25.57 4.14
CA SER A 52 8.92 -24.79 3.49
C SER A 52 8.77 -24.85 1.97
N LYS A 53 8.56 -26.04 1.41
CA LYS A 53 8.34 -26.22 -0.03
C LYS A 53 7.09 -25.49 -0.53
N GLN A 54 6.02 -25.53 0.24
CA GLN A 54 4.78 -24.81 -0.08
C GLN A 54 4.99 -23.30 -0.09
N LEU A 55 5.64 -22.72 0.93
CA LEU A 55 5.92 -21.30 1.02
C LEU A 55 6.85 -20.82 -0.10
N LEU A 56 7.89 -21.59 -0.42
CA LEU A 56 8.78 -21.32 -1.55
C LEU A 56 8.02 -21.32 -2.89
N GLY A 57 7.14 -22.32 -3.10
CA GLY A 57 6.28 -22.38 -4.28
C GLY A 57 5.31 -21.19 -4.39
N GLN A 58 4.71 -20.78 -3.28
CA GLN A 58 3.83 -19.61 -3.24
C GLN A 58 4.60 -18.31 -3.57
N GLN A 59 5.81 -18.15 -3.02
CA GLN A 59 6.62 -16.96 -3.28
C GLN A 59 7.12 -16.94 -4.73
N LEU A 60 7.45 -18.10 -5.29
CA LEU A 60 7.78 -18.22 -6.71
C LEU A 60 6.60 -17.81 -7.61
N ALA A 61 5.39 -18.30 -7.32
CA ALA A 61 4.19 -17.94 -8.06
C ALA A 61 3.91 -16.43 -8.00
N LEU A 62 4.05 -15.80 -6.83
CA LEU A 62 3.91 -14.35 -6.68
C LEU A 62 5.01 -13.58 -7.44
N THR A 63 6.22 -14.12 -7.50
CA THR A 63 7.32 -13.51 -8.28
C THR A 63 7.04 -13.62 -9.78
N ASP A 64 6.50 -14.74 -10.23
CA ASP A 64 6.11 -14.92 -11.62
C ASP A 64 4.95 -14.00 -12.01
N GLN A 65 3.97 -13.85 -11.14
CA GLN A 65 2.87 -12.90 -11.32
C GLN A 65 3.39 -11.46 -11.39
N LEU A 66 4.26 -11.05 -10.48
CA LEU A 66 4.88 -9.72 -10.46
C LEU A 66 5.65 -9.42 -11.77
N ILE A 67 6.35 -10.42 -12.31
CA ILE A 67 7.09 -10.31 -13.59
C ILE A 67 6.13 -10.18 -14.77
N THR A 68 4.99 -10.90 -14.75
CA THR A 68 4.04 -10.97 -15.85
C THR A 68 3.09 -9.78 -15.89
N GLU A 69 2.51 -9.43 -14.75
CA GLU A 69 1.46 -8.39 -14.66
C GLU A 69 2.00 -6.98 -14.52
N ASN A 70 3.26 -6.84 -14.12
CA ASN A 70 3.95 -5.55 -13.96
C ASN A 70 3.14 -4.51 -13.16
N PRO A 71 2.91 -4.71 -11.85
CA PRO A 71 2.10 -3.81 -11.04
C PRO A 71 2.69 -2.40 -10.87
N PHE A 72 3.95 -2.21 -11.29
CA PHE A 72 4.64 -0.92 -11.23
C PHE A 72 4.16 0.07 -12.30
N LEU A 73 3.55 -0.40 -13.38
CA LEU A 73 2.99 0.46 -14.42
C LEU A 73 1.87 1.35 -13.88
N ALA A 74 0.99 0.77 -13.07
CA ALA A 74 -0.12 1.50 -12.46
C ALA A 74 0.34 2.61 -11.49
N ALA A 75 1.54 2.49 -10.92
CA ALA A 75 2.16 3.50 -10.07
C ALA A 75 3.11 4.44 -10.83
N ASN A 76 3.11 4.41 -12.18
CA ASN A 76 4.00 5.17 -13.06
C ASN A 76 5.50 4.95 -12.81
N LYS A 77 5.88 3.71 -12.41
CA LYS A 77 7.25 3.32 -12.10
C LYS A 77 7.78 2.29 -13.12
N THR A 78 7.80 2.68 -14.37
CA THR A 78 8.07 1.80 -15.52
C THR A 78 9.40 1.05 -15.47
N GLY A 79 10.44 1.66 -14.91
CA GLY A 79 11.78 1.05 -14.84
C GLY A 79 12.02 0.09 -13.68
N THR A 80 11.12 0.05 -12.68
CA THR A 80 11.36 -0.73 -11.45
C THR A 80 11.36 -2.23 -11.69
N LEU A 81 10.43 -2.73 -12.51
CA LEU A 81 10.37 -4.16 -12.84
C LEU A 81 11.63 -4.63 -13.56
N GLU A 82 12.18 -3.86 -14.50
CA GLU A 82 13.39 -4.24 -15.20
C GLU A 82 14.61 -4.26 -14.27
N ARG A 83 14.67 -3.37 -13.29
CA ARG A 83 15.70 -3.43 -12.23
C ARG A 83 15.59 -4.73 -11.44
N ILE A 84 14.39 -5.12 -11.00
CA ILE A 84 14.15 -6.38 -10.30
C ILE A 84 14.58 -7.57 -11.17
N LYS A 85 14.14 -7.63 -12.43
CA LYS A 85 14.53 -8.68 -13.38
C LYS A 85 16.06 -8.76 -13.54
N ASN A 86 16.74 -7.62 -13.65
CA ASN A 86 18.19 -7.58 -13.78
C ASN A 86 18.90 -8.10 -12.52
N ARG A 87 18.40 -7.80 -11.30
CA ARG A 87 18.95 -8.37 -10.05
C ARG A 87 18.84 -9.89 -10.03
N LEU A 88 17.68 -10.44 -10.43
CA LEU A 88 17.47 -11.89 -10.50
C LEU A 88 18.39 -12.56 -11.54
N ARG A 89 18.56 -11.94 -12.70
CA ARG A 89 19.49 -12.42 -13.75
C ARG A 89 20.93 -12.41 -13.27
N GLN A 90 21.39 -11.31 -12.70
CA GLN A 90 22.75 -11.14 -12.18
C GLN A 90 23.05 -12.15 -11.07
N ARG A 91 22.13 -12.38 -10.14
CA ARG A 91 22.31 -13.33 -9.05
C ARG A 91 22.47 -14.77 -9.53
N THR A 92 21.75 -15.15 -10.56
CA THR A 92 21.68 -16.55 -11.04
C THR A 92 22.56 -16.84 -12.26
N GLY A 93 23.04 -15.81 -12.94
CA GLY A 93 23.75 -15.93 -14.22
C GLY A 93 22.87 -16.36 -15.39
N LEU A 94 21.53 -16.30 -15.25
CA LEU A 94 20.58 -16.70 -16.27
C LEU A 94 20.04 -15.49 -17.04
N GLU A 95 19.78 -15.64 -18.33
CA GLU A 95 19.21 -14.58 -19.16
C GLU A 95 17.74 -14.29 -18.81
N SER A 96 17.00 -15.32 -18.43
CA SER A 96 15.59 -15.20 -18.06
C SER A 96 15.43 -14.92 -16.56
N ALA A 97 14.80 -13.80 -16.22
CA ALA A 97 14.46 -13.47 -14.84
C ALA A 97 13.49 -14.48 -14.21
N ARG A 98 12.57 -15.06 -15.00
CA ARG A 98 11.63 -16.09 -14.55
C ARG A 98 12.37 -17.38 -14.18
N LEU A 99 13.30 -17.84 -15.01
CA LEU A 99 14.16 -18.99 -14.70
C LEU A 99 15.07 -18.68 -13.51
N GLY A 100 15.57 -17.45 -13.43
CA GLY A 100 16.34 -16.97 -12.27
C GLY A 100 15.56 -17.07 -10.96
N ALA A 101 14.32 -16.59 -10.95
CA ALA A 101 13.43 -16.72 -9.78
C ALA A 101 13.18 -18.19 -9.42
N ALA A 102 12.87 -19.04 -10.41
CA ALA A 102 12.65 -20.46 -10.19
C ALA A 102 13.89 -21.15 -9.58
N LYS A 103 15.09 -20.79 -10.03
CA LYS A 103 16.35 -21.29 -9.49
C LYS A 103 16.55 -20.83 -8.05
N LEU A 104 16.35 -19.53 -7.75
CA LEU A 104 16.57 -18.96 -6.40
C LEU A 104 15.65 -19.56 -5.34
N PHE A 105 14.40 -19.94 -5.71
CA PHE A 105 13.48 -20.60 -4.80
C PHE A 105 13.53 -22.13 -4.86
N SER A 106 14.47 -22.72 -5.63
CA SER A 106 14.63 -24.16 -5.68
C SER A 106 15.36 -24.70 -4.44
N SER A 107 14.99 -25.91 -4.03
CA SER A 107 15.67 -26.59 -2.91
C SER A 107 17.15 -26.85 -3.21
N GLU A 108 17.49 -27.12 -4.47
CA GLU A 108 18.87 -27.38 -4.91
C GLU A 108 19.76 -26.13 -4.72
N TRP A 109 19.24 -24.96 -5.11
CA TRP A 109 19.96 -23.70 -4.92
C TRP A 109 20.16 -23.38 -3.44
N LEU A 110 19.12 -23.56 -2.63
CA LEU A 110 19.14 -23.25 -1.20
C LEU A 110 19.97 -24.22 -0.35
N LEU A 111 20.26 -25.41 -0.86
CA LEU A 111 21.23 -26.34 -0.25
C LEU A 111 22.66 -25.85 -0.46
N LEU A 112 22.97 -25.25 -1.62
CA LEU A 112 24.27 -24.68 -1.93
C LEU A 112 24.46 -23.26 -1.36
N ASN A 113 23.38 -22.51 -1.27
CA ASN A 113 23.35 -21.13 -0.81
C ASN A 113 22.37 -21.04 0.38
N PRO A 114 22.84 -21.17 1.62
CA PRO A 114 21.97 -21.18 2.79
C PRO A 114 21.12 -19.92 2.91
N TRP A 115 19.86 -20.08 3.36
CA TRP A 115 18.88 -18.99 3.43
C TRP A 115 19.39 -17.70 4.07
N PRO A 116 20.19 -17.70 5.17
CA PRO A 116 20.73 -16.47 5.73
C PRO A 116 21.53 -15.61 4.74
N ALA A 117 22.24 -16.22 3.80
CA ALA A 117 22.97 -15.52 2.75
C ALA A 117 22.04 -15.02 1.63
N GLU A 118 21.11 -15.86 1.19
CA GLU A 118 20.10 -15.49 0.18
C GLU A 118 19.16 -14.38 0.70
N ARG A 119 18.81 -14.43 1.98
CA ARG A 119 18.02 -13.38 2.65
C ARG A 119 18.63 -12.00 2.47
N ILE A 120 19.95 -11.86 2.60
CA ILE A 120 20.65 -10.58 2.44
C ILE A 120 20.47 -10.04 1.03
N PHE A 121 20.63 -10.90 0.01
CA PHE A 121 20.36 -10.50 -1.38
C PHE A 121 18.93 -9.98 -1.56
N TRP A 122 17.93 -10.71 -1.07
CA TRP A 122 16.55 -10.28 -1.16
C TRP A 122 16.30 -8.96 -0.44
N GLN A 123 16.78 -8.81 0.79
CA GLN A 123 16.58 -7.62 1.61
C GLN A 123 17.27 -6.37 1.06
N GLN A 124 18.43 -6.52 0.46
CA GLN A 124 19.19 -5.38 -0.03
C GLN A 124 18.91 -5.03 -1.49
N GLU A 125 18.65 -6.03 -2.33
CA GLU A 125 18.62 -5.84 -3.77
C GLU A 125 17.20 -5.87 -4.38
N VAL A 126 16.28 -6.65 -3.84
CA VAL A 126 14.96 -6.87 -4.45
C VAL A 126 13.84 -6.22 -3.66
N LEU A 127 13.72 -6.49 -2.36
CA LEU A 127 12.61 -5.99 -1.56
C LEU A 127 12.51 -4.46 -1.50
N PRO A 128 13.60 -3.69 -1.43
CA PRO A 128 13.53 -2.23 -1.47
C PRO A 128 12.91 -1.73 -2.78
N LEU A 129 13.19 -2.40 -3.92
CA LEU A 129 12.57 -2.06 -5.21
C LEU A 129 11.07 -2.38 -5.21
N VAL A 130 10.67 -3.52 -4.67
CA VAL A 130 9.25 -3.89 -4.53
C VAL A 130 8.52 -2.91 -3.62
N ALA A 131 9.12 -2.51 -2.50
CA ALA A 131 8.55 -1.57 -1.55
C ALA A 131 8.36 -0.15 -2.11
N THR A 132 9.04 0.20 -3.21
CA THR A 132 8.81 1.51 -3.86
C THR A 132 7.44 1.61 -4.54
N ASN A 133 6.69 0.52 -4.69
CA ASN A 133 5.40 0.52 -5.35
C ASN A 133 4.29 0.95 -4.39
N TYR A 134 3.79 2.14 -4.59
CA TYR A 134 2.70 2.70 -3.80
C TYR A 134 1.76 3.52 -4.66
N TRP A 135 0.51 3.61 -4.25
CA TRP A 135 -0.48 4.50 -4.81
C TRP A 135 -0.42 5.87 -4.17
N ARG A 136 -0.70 6.90 -4.96
CA ARG A 136 -0.90 8.26 -4.46
C ARG A 136 -2.31 8.72 -4.78
N SER A 137 -2.98 9.34 -3.81
CA SER A 137 -4.27 10.00 -4.05
C SER A 137 -4.12 11.32 -4.82
N ILE A 138 -2.94 11.93 -4.73
CA ILE A 138 -2.55 13.10 -5.54
C ILE A 138 -1.28 12.69 -6.28
N ASP A 139 -1.27 12.84 -7.60
CA ASP A 139 -0.11 12.54 -8.45
C ASP A 139 1.03 13.56 -8.28
N GLU A 140 2.14 13.34 -8.97
CA GLU A 140 3.30 14.22 -8.92
C GLU A 140 3.04 15.61 -9.55
N THR A 141 1.98 15.72 -10.36
CA THR A 141 1.54 16.97 -10.98
C THR A 141 0.54 17.74 -10.12
N GLY A 142 0.22 17.24 -8.93
CA GLY A 142 -0.76 17.84 -8.02
C GLY A 142 -2.22 17.55 -8.38
N ARG A 143 -2.48 16.65 -9.33
CA ARG A 143 -3.84 16.29 -9.74
C ARG A 143 -4.34 15.13 -8.88
N ALA A 144 -5.62 15.17 -8.52
CA ALA A 144 -6.27 14.10 -7.80
C ALA A 144 -6.41 12.86 -8.69
N THR A 145 -5.98 11.72 -8.17
CA THR A 145 -6.16 10.42 -8.80
C THR A 145 -7.53 9.82 -8.46
N GLU A 146 -7.86 8.67 -9.04
CA GLU A 146 -9.11 7.97 -8.71
C GLU A 146 -9.24 7.58 -7.24
N ARG A 147 -8.14 7.54 -6.50
CA ARG A 147 -8.12 7.19 -5.06
C ARG A 147 -8.27 8.36 -4.11
N PHE A 148 -8.32 9.58 -4.62
CA PHE A 148 -8.53 10.78 -3.80
C PHE A 148 -9.81 10.70 -2.93
N TRP A 149 -10.83 9.96 -3.38
CA TRP A 149 -12.05 9.76 -2.63
C TRP A 149 -11.84 9.16 -1.23
N ARG A 150 -10.75 8.40 -1.01
CA ARG A 150 -10.45 7.81 0.30
C ARG A 150 -10.05 8.87 1.30
N ILE A 151 -9.19 9.83 0.90
CA ILE A 151 -8.85 10.97 1.75
C ILE A 151 -10.10 11.80 2.02
N ASP A 152 -10.84 12.11 0.97
CA ASP A 152 -12.03 12.93 1.06
C ASP A 152 -13.07 12.29 1.99
N LEU A 153 -13.40 11.01 1.78
CA LEU A 153 -14.40 10.29 2.56
C LEU A 153 -13.95 10.07 4.01
N VAL A 154 -12.73 9.57 4.22
CA VAL A 154 -12.28 9.12 5.55
C VAL A 154 -11.91 10.32 6.44
N TRP A 155 -11.19 11.30 5.89
CA TRP A 155 -10.70 12.41 6.70
C TRP A 155 -11.61 13.62 6.67
N PHE A 156 -11.89 14.17 5.50
CA PHE A 156 -12.68 15.41 5.42
C PHE A 156 -14.14 15.17 5.78
N GLN A 157 -14.80 14.20 5.18
CA GLN A 157 -16.22 13.98 5.45
C GLN A 157 -16.49 13.48 6.86
N SER A 158 -15.61 12.66 7.43
CA SER A 158 -15.75 12.22 8.82
C SER A 158 -15.63 13.37 9.82
N VAL A 159 -14.69 14.31 9.59
CA VAL A 159 -14.55 15.50 10.44
C VAL A 159 -15.77 16.41 10.30
N PHE A 160 -16.25 16.66 9.08
CA PHE A 160 -17.48 17.46 8.87
C PHE A 160 -18.72 16.79 9.46
N ALA A 161 -18.86 15.47 9.28
CA ALA A 161 -19.98 14.72 9.86
C ALA A 161 -19.97 14.81 11.40
N LEU A 162 -18.79 14.70 12.01
CA LEU A 162 -18.63 14.85 13.45
C LEU A 162 -18.97 16.26 13.91
N ASP A 163 -18.50 17.30 13.23
CA ASP A 163 -18.82 18.70 13.54
C ASP A 163 -20.33 18.95 13.45
N ILE A 164 -21.00 18.50 12.38
CA ILE A 164 -22.45 18.63 12.23
C ILE A 164 -23.17 17.89 13.35
N LEU A 165 -22.76 16.66 13.68
CA LEU A 165 -23.33 15.87 14.76
C LEU A 165 -23.21 16.62 16.10
N LEU A 166 -22.04 17.15 16.43
CA LEU A 166 -21.81 17.90 17.65
C LEU A 166 -22.70 19.16 17.71
N ARG A 167 -22.86 19.88 16.62
CA ARG A 167 -23.74 21.06 16.53
C ARG A 167 -25.21 20.69 16.72
N VAL A 168 -25.67 19.60 16.12
CA VAL A 168 -27.03 19.08 16.31
C VAL A 168 -27.25 18.67 17.77
N LEU A 169 -26.28 17.97 18.38
CA LEU A 169 -26.35 17.59 19.79
C LEU A 169 -26.37 18.81 20.72
N GLN A 170 -25.56 19.83 20.46
CA GLN A 170 -25.57 21.08 21.21
C GLN A 170 -26.96 21.78 21.09
N LEU A 171 -27.51 21.84 19.89
CA LEU A 171 -28.82 22.41 19.66
C LEU A 171 -29.91 21.64 20.45
N LYS A 172 -29.85 20.30 20.42
CA LYS A 172 -30.78 19.44 21.16
C LYS A 172 -30.65 19.61 22.68
N ARG A 173 -29.40 19.75 23.19
CA ARG A 173 -29.16 20.02 24.62
C ARG A 173 -29.72 21.39 25.03
N ARG A 174 -29.56 22.38 24.17
CA ARG A 174 -30.04 23.76 24.48
C ARG A 174 -31.57 23.86 24.40
N PHE A 175 -32.21 23.05 23.52
CA PHE A 175 -33.66 23.04 23.30
C PHE A 175 -34.19 21.60 23.36
N PRO A 176 -34.44 21.05 24.58
CA PRO A 176 -34.84 19.63 24.74
C PRO A 176 -36.16 19.28 24.05
N ALA A 177 -37.09 20.23 23.95
CA ALA A 177 -38.38 20.07 23.30
C ALA A 177 -38.31 19.98 21.76
N LEU A 178 -37.17 20.33 21.14
CA LEU A 178 -36.97 20.29 19.70
C LEU A 178 -36.90 18.84 19.21
N SER A 179 -37.65 18.51 18.14
CA SER A 179 -37.52 17.20 17.48
C SER A 179 -36.14 17.02 16.86
N TRP A 180 -35.61 15.78 16.78
CA TRP A 180 -34.39 15.47 16.08
C TRP A 180 -34.43 15.87 14.61
N ARG A 181 -35.60 15.69 13.96
CA ARG A 181 -35.81 16.09 12.56
C ARG A 181 -35.65 17.60 12.38
N ASP A 182 -36.26 18.39 13.28
CA ASP A 182 -36.19 19.85 13.22
C ASP A 182 -34.77 20.36 13.53
N ALA A 183 -34.06 19.69 14.44
CA ALA A 183 -32.65 20.00 14.74
C ALA A 183 -31.76 19.77 13.51
N CYS A 184 -31.95 18.69 12.77
CA CYS A 184 -31.24 18.40 11.52
C CYS A 184 -31.65 19.37 10.41
N LEU A 185 -32.95 19.65 10.25
CA LEU A 185 -33.46 20.57 9.22
C LEU A 185 -32.98 22.02 9.43
N ARG A 186 -32.78 22.44 10.65
CA ARG A 186 -32.19 23.77 10.93
C ARG A 186 -30.73 23.91 10.48
N ARG A 187 -30.06 22.78 10.24
CA ARG A 187 -28.66 22.68 9.76
C ARG A 187 -28.57 22.12 8.33
N TRP A 188 -29.67 22.16 7.55
CA TRP A 188 -29.69 21.64 6.21
C TRP A 188 -28.62 22.26 5.28
N MET A 189 -28.24 23.54 5.53
CA MET A 189 -27.18 24.20 4.76
C MET A 189 -25.80 23.63 5.02
N ASP A 190 -25.59 22.92 6.12
CA ASP A 190 -24.33 22.25 6.43
C ASP A 190 -24.24 20.86 5.73
N LEU A 191 -25.37 20.29 5.28
CA LEU A 191 -25.43 18.97 4.62
C LEU A 191 -24.65 18.90 3.29
N PRO A 192 -24.59 19.95 2.44
CA PRO A 192 -23.75 19.93 1.25
C PRO A 192 -22.27 19.69 1.53
N LEU A 193 -21.78 20.04 2.74
CA LEU A 193 -20.39 19.78 3.16
C LEU A 193 -20.09 18.27 3.33
N LEU A 194 -21.12 17.44 3.50
CA LEU A 194 -21.00 15.99 3.54
C LEU A 194 -20.93 15.36 2.14
N LEU A 195 -21.24 16.12 1.08
CA LEU A 195 -21.11 15.62 -0.28
C LEU A 195 -19.62 15.63 -0.66
N PRO A 196 -19.11 14.54 -1.23
CA PRO A 196 -17.73 14.50 -1.71
C PRO A 196 -17.54 15.55 -2.81
N PHE A 197 -17.02 16.69 -2.42
CA PHE A 197 -16.86 17.88 -3.28
C PHE A 197 -16.18 17.54 -4.61
N TRP A 198 -15.23 16.61 -4.57
CA TRP A 198 -14.51 16.18 -5.76
C TRP A 198 -15.36 15.39 -6.78
N ARG A 199 -16.36 14.65 -6.33
CA ARG A 199 -17.30 13.95 -7.24
C ARG A 199 -18.23 14.93 -7.93
N VAL A 200 -18.68 15.95 -7.20
CA VAL A 200 -19.58 16.99 -7.73
C VAL A 200 -18.81 17.87 -8.74
N ALA A 201 -17.57 18.22 -8.47
CA ALA A 201 -16.74 19.01 -9.38
C ALA A 201 -16.43 18.27 -10.71
N ARG A 202 -16.48 16.94 -10.76
CA ARG A 202 -16.32 16.17 -12.01
C ARG A 202 -17.59 16.11 -12.87
N VAL A 203 -18.75 16.41 -12.30
CA VAL A 203 -20.05 16.40 -13.00
C VAL A 203 -20.34 17.75 -13.66
N ILE A 204 -19.60 18.80 -13.28
CA ILE A 204 -19.71 20.11 -13.91
C ILE A 204 -18.70 20.14 -15.07
N PRO A 205 -19.16 20.16 -16.35
CA PRO A 205 -18.30 20.16 -17.52
C PRO A 205 -17.44 21.43 -17.63
#